data_4d76213098a9df7dca23a898fe76e661
#
_entry.id   4d76213098a9df7dca23a898fe76e661
#
_cell.length_a   1.000
_cell.length_b   1.000
_cell.length_c   1.000
_cell.angle_alpha   90.00
_cell.angle_beta   90.00
_cell.angle_gamma   90.00
#
_symmetry.space_group_name_H-M   'P 1'
#
loop_
_entity.id
_entity.type
_entity.pdbx_description
1 polymer ?
#
loop_
_entity_poly.entity_id
_entity_poly.type
_entity_poly.pdbx_seq_one_letter_code
_entity_poly.pdbx_strand_id
1 'polypeptide(L)'
;MSSTLAQPSFLKALYVGNALWFTSAFYHFSFRQDFMMRKLSLRRSSPDAAVAALPSGDAWHHDVMAYLGGMNTAMAALAVFRVYGLFRRAVTGSTAAFSIRNADGDFSPDFMVLIVLGIGNCSQAVLNFTRSRSSDRWIMGKGLDRITVLDAVFTVLDWAAAFGGL
;
A
#
# COMPACT_ATOMS: atom_id res chain seq x y z
N MET A 1 12.62 -20.49 -18.99
CA MET A 1 12.99 -19.04 -18.93
C MET A 1 12.40 -18.51 -17.63
N SER A 2 13.23 -18.07 -16.69
CA SER A 2 12.71 -17.46 -15.43
C SER A 2 11.97 -16.20 -15.79
N SER A 3 10.74 -16.06 -15.30
CA SER A 3 9.97 -14.82 -15.43
C SER A 3 10.77 -13.64 -14.83
N THR A 4 10.82 -12.51 -15.51
CA THR A 4 11.47 -11.29 -15.02
C THR A 4 10.92 -10.88 -13.64
N LEU A 5 9.65 -11.18 -13.38
CA LEU A 5 8.96 -10.87 -12.11
C LEU A 5 9.45 -11.69 -10.92
N ALA A 6 10.06 -12.86 -11.18
CA ALA A 6 10.62 -13.74 -10.14
C ALA A 6 12.11 -13.43 -9.83
N GLN A 7 12.71 -12.45 -10.53
CA GLN A 7 14.10 -12.10 -10.31
C GLN A 7 14.31 -11.39 -8.96
N PRO A 8 15.37 -11.72 -8.21
CA PRO A 8 15.64 -11.11 -6.91
C PRO A 8 15.78 -9.58 -6.94
N SER A 9 16.29 -9.03 -8.03
CA SER A 9 16.40 -7.57 -8.23
C SER A 9 15.05 -6.90 -8.34
N PHE A 10 14.12 -7.50 -9.09
CA PHE A 10 12.75 -7.00 -9.22
C PHE A 10 12.00 -7.07 -7.88
N LEU A 11 12.08 -8.21 -7.17
CA LEU A 11 11.47 -8.36 -5.85
C LEU A 11 12.01 -7.36 -4.83
N LYS A 12 13.32 -7.11 -4.82
CA LYS A 12 13.91 -6.07 -3.96
C LYS A 12 13.33 -4.69 -4.27
N ALA A 13 13.26 -4.32 -5.54
CA ALA A 13 12.70 -3.03 -5.96
C ALA A 13 11.21 -2.91 -5.57
N LEU A 14 10.44 -3.97 -5.76
CA LEU A 14 9.02 -4.01 -5.41
C LEU A 14 8.80 -3.86 -3.91
N TYR A 15 9.53 -4.59 -3.07
CA TYR A 15 9.44 -4.45 -1.61
C TYR A 15 9.93 -3.08 -1.11
N VAL A 16 10.97 -2.50 -1.70
CA VAL A 16 11.41 -1.14 -1.38
C VAL A 16 10.32 -0.14 -1.75
N GLY A 17 9.70 -0.30 -2.91
CA GLY A 17 8.57 0.53 -3.34
C GLY A 17 7.40 0.47 -2.35
N ASN A 18 6.96 -0.74 -1.98
CA ASN A 18 5.91 -0.93 -0.98
C ASN A 18 6.31 -0.32 0.39
N ALA A 19 7.55 -0.53 0.84
CA ALA A 19 8.03 0.04 2.11
C ALA A 19 7.95 1.58 2.10
N LEU A 20 8.41 2.22 1.04
CA LEU A 20 8.34 3.67 0.88
C LEU A 20 6.90 4.16 0.79
N TRP A 21 6.04 3.46 0.06
CA TRP A 21 4.64 3.80 -0.10
C TRP A 21 3.88 3.77 1.23
N PHE A 22 3.94 2.66 1.96
CA PHE A 22 3.27 2.54 3.26
C PHE A 22 3.89 3.42 4.35
N THR A 23 5.22 3.66 4.32
CA THR A 23 5.87 4.63 5.21
C THR A 23 5.40 6.06 4.92
N SER A 24 5.25 6.42 3.64
CA SER A 24 4.67 7.71 3.25
C SER A 24 3.24 7.86 3.73
N ALA A 25 2.41 6.81 3.58
CA ALA A 25 1.04 6.79 4.08
C ALA A 25 1.01 6.94 5.61
N PHE A 26 1.83 6.19 6.33
CA PHE A 26 1.97 6.33 7.78
C PHE A 26 2.29 7.78 8.17
N TYR A 27 3.34 8.37 7.60
CA TYR A 27 3.76 9.73 7.93
C TYR A 27 2.66 10.76 7.67
N HIS A 28 2.07 10.71 6.49
CA HIS A 28 1.08 11.71 6.10
C HIS A 28 -0.23 11.59 6.88
N PHE A 29 -0.72 10.38 7.07
CA PHE A 29 -1.98 10.15 7.78
C PHE A 29 -1.85 10.30 9.29
N SER A 30 -0.67 9.97 9.87
CA SER A 30 -0.47 10.12 11.32
C SER A 30 -0.06 11.52 11.75
N PHE A 31 0.61 12.32 10.90
CA PHE A 31 1.20 13.59 11.32
C PHE A 31 0.83 14.79 10.44
N ARG A 32 0.14 14.56 9.31
CA ARG A 32 -0.21 15.63 8.37
C ARG A 32 -1.67 15.57 7.93
N GLN A 33 -2.56 15.25 8.84
CA GLN A 33 -3.99 15.02 8.60
C GLN A 33 -4.66 16.23 7.94
N ASP A 34 -4.47 17.44 8.50
CA ASP A 34 -5.01 18.68 7.94
C ASP A 34 -4.59 18.88 6.47
N PHE A 35 -3.31 18.70 6.17
CA PHE A 35 -2.80 18.79 4.81
C PHE A 35 -3.43 17.75 3.88
N MET A 36 -3.53 16.50 4.34
CA MET A 36 -4.09 15.40 3.55
C MET A 36 -5.57 15.62 3.28
N MET A 37 -6.34 16.01 4.30
CA MET A 37 -7.76 16.30 4.16
C MET A 37 -8.01 17.43 3.15
N ARG A 38 -7.29 18.53 3.25
CA ARG A 38 -7.42 19.67 2.31
C ARG A 38 -7.03 19.29 0.88
N LYS A 39 -6.06 18.41 0.70
CA LYS A 39 -5.54 18.02 -0.61
C LYS A 39 -6.35 16.93 -1.30
N LEU A 40 -6.79 15.93 -0.54
CA LEU A 40 -7.34 14.70 -1.07
C LEU A 40 -8.85 14.60 -0.95
N SER A 41 -9.45 15.13 0.13
CA SER A 41 -10.89 14.98 0.34
C SER A 41 -11.71 15.79 -0.65
N LEU A 42 -12.94 15.34 -0.88
CA LEU A 42 -13.97 16.05 -1.65
C LEU A 42 -14.71 17.11 -0.83
N ARG A 43 -14.41 17.23 0.47
CA ARG A 43 -15.16 18.10 1.41
C ARG A 43 -15.29 19.55 0.94
N ARG A 44 -14.25 20.11 0.33
CA ARG A 44 -14.25 21.49 -0.18
C ARG A 44 -15.29 21.72 -1.29
N SER A 45 -15.63 20.68 -2.03
CA SER A 45 -16.61 20.72 -3.12
C SER A 45 -17.93 20.04 -2.75
N SER A 46 -18.16 19.77 -1.46
CA SER A 46 -19.40 19.20 -0.98
C SER A 46 -20.57 20.17 -1.21
N PRO A 47 -21.74 19.68 -1.64
CA PRO A 47 -22.98 20.49 -1.67
C PRO A 47 -23.49 20.83 -0.27
N ASP A 48 -23.06 20.11 0.76
CA ASP A 48 -23.35 20.42 2.17
C ASP A 48 -22.42 21.54 2.65
N ALA A 49 -23.00 22.73 2.90
CA ALA A 49 -22.25 23.90 3.33
C ALA A 49 -21.48 23.69 4.65
N ALA A 50 -22.02 22.91 5.58
CA ALA A 50 -21.33 22.59 6.83
C ALA A 50 -20.10 21.73 6.60
N VAL A 51 -20.15 20.79 5.65
CA VAL A 51 -19.00 19.97 5.24
C VAL A 51 -17.97 20.83 4.50
N ALA A 52 -18.42 21.68 3.58
CA ALA A 52 -17.55 22.55 2.78
C ALA A 52 -16.83 23.62 3.63
N ALA A 53 -17.46 24.07 4.72
CA ALA A 53 -16.87 25.04 5.66
C ALA A 53 -15.69 24.45 6.46
N LEU A 54 -15.57 23.11 6.57
CA LEU A 54 -14.51 22.42 7.30
C LEU A 54 -13.71 21.49 6.36
N PRO A 55 -12.96 22.05 5.41
CA PRO A 55 -12.23 21.24 4.42
C PRO A 55 -11.09 20.40 5.00
N SER A 56 -10.58 20.78 6.18
CA SER A 56 -9.59 20.03 6.94
C SER A 56 -10.18 18.93 7.84
N GLY A 57 -11.51 18.85 7.92
CA GLY A 57 -12.15 17.98 8.91
C GLY A 57 -12.06 18.53 10.33
N ASP A 58 -12.55 17.78 11.28
CA ASP A 58 -12.46 18.02 12.71
C ASP A 58 -11.51 17.05 13.41
N ALA A 59 -11.38 17.14 14.72
CA ALA A 59 -10.50 16.29 15.53
C ALA A 59 -10.79 14.80 15.33
N TRP A 60 -12.06 14.39 15.21
CA TRP A 60 -12.41 12.99 15.01
C TRP A 60 -11.89 12.46 13.66
N HIS A 61 -11.96 13.27 12.60
CA HIS A 61 -11.39 12.88 11.31
C HIS A 61 -9.88 12.71 11.39
N HIS A 62 -9.20 13.58 12.14
CA HIS A 62 -7.75 13.49 12.34
C HIS A 62 -7.37 12.25 13.14
N ASP A 63 -8.12 11.91 14.18
CA ASP A 63 -7.89 10.70 14.99
C ASP A 63 -8.07 9.43 14.14
N VAL A 64 -9.13 9.36 13.35
CA VAL A 64 -9.36 8.23 12.43
C VAL A 64 -8.24 8.12 11.39
N MET A 65 -7.79 9.25 10.83
CA MET A 65 -6.67 9.23 9.89
C MET A 65 -5.36 8.80 10.56
N ALA A 66 -5.11 9.25 11.78
CA ALA A 66 -3.93 8.83 12.54
C ALA A 66 -3.94 7.31 12.81
N TYR A 67 -5.10 6.77 13.15
CA TYR A 67 -5.28 5.32 13.31
C TYR A 67 -5.00 4.56 12.01
N LEU A 68 -5.56 5.03 10.88
CA LEU A 68 -5.28 4.44 9.56
C LEU A 68 -3.79 4.55 9.20
N GLY A 69 -3.15 5.67 9.54
CA GLY A 69 -1.72 5.84 9.41
C GLY A 69 -0.96 4.76 10.19
N GLY A 70 -1.33 4.55 11.45
CA GLY A 70 -0.75 3.49 12.29
C GLY A 70 -0.87 2.09 11.67
N MET A 71 -1.99 1.76 11.04
CA MET A 71 -2.17 0.47 10.35
C MET A 71 -1.18 0.30 9.19
N ASN A 72 -0.81 1.37 8.48
CA ASN A 72 0.19 1.30 7.41
C ASN A 72 1.59 0.96 7.92
N THR A 73 1.89 1.15 9.21
CA THR A 73 3.17 0.76 9.81
C THR A 73 3.41 -0.74 9.73
N ALA A 74 2.39 -1.55 9.93
CA ALA A 74 2.50 -3.01 9.82
C ALA A 74 2.88 -3.44 8.41
N MET A 75 2.27 -2.84 7.38
CA MET A 75 2.59 -3.12 5.97
C MET A 75 4.00 -2.65 5.61
N ALA A 76 4.40 -1.47 6.08
CA ALA A 76 5.76 -0.96 5.90
C ALA A 76 6.79 -1.90 6.55
N ALA A 77 6.56 -2.32 7.79
CA ALA A 77 7.45 -3.26 8.50
C ALA A 77 7.56 -4.60 7.77
N LEU A 78 6.44 -5.14 7.30
CA LEU A 78 6.40 -6.38 6.53
C LEU A 78 7.28 -6.30 5.27
N ALA A 79 7.15 -5.21 4.51
CA ALA A 79 7.97 -4.97 3.32
C ALA A 79 9.46 -4.81 3.68
N VAL A 80 9.78 -4.05 4.74
CA VAL A 80 11.16 -3.85 5.21
C VAL A 80 11.81 -5.17 5.65
N PHE A 81 11.10 -6.02 6.38
CA PHE A 81 11.62 -7.33 6.78
C PHE A 81 11.94 -8.22 5.57
N ARG A 82 11.14 -8.14 4.51
CA ARG A 82 11.45 -8.87 3.27
C ARG A 82 12.64 -8.29 2.53
N VAL A 83 12.76 -6.98 2.44
CA VAL A 83 13.97 -6.32 1.92
C VAL A 83 15.20 -6.80 2.65
N TYR A 84 15.19 -6.75 3.97
CA TYR A 84 16.30 -7.22 4.81
C TYR A 84 16.64 -8.70 4.55
N GLY A 85 15.63 -9.57 4.50
CA GLY A 85 15.82 -10.99 4.20
C GLY A 85 16.47 -11.25 2.84
N LEU A 86 16.05 -10.50 1.80
CA LEU A 86 16.64 -10.60 0.46
C LEU A 86 18.07 -10.06 0.38
N PHE A 87 18.39 -9.00 1.14
CA PHE A 87 19.78 -8.52 1.24
C PHE A 87 20.67 -9.53 1.96
N ARG A 88 20.22 -10.11 3.06
CA ARG A 88 20.97 -11.15 3.77
C ARG A 88 21.26 -12.36 2.89
N ARG A 89 20.28 -12.86 2.14
CA ARG A 89 20.46 -13.96 1.18
C ARG A 89 21.53 -13.64 0.14
N ALA A 90 21.54 -12.43 -0.39
CA ALA A 90 22.56 -12.00 -1.35
C ALA A 90 23.99 -12.03 -0.75
N VAL A 91 24.15 -11.64 0.52
CA VAL A 91 25.43 -11.67 1.22
C VAL A 91 25.89 -13.10 1.52
N THR A 92 24.97 -14.01 1.82
CA THR A 92 25.27 -15.43 2.10
C THR A 92 25.42 -16.28 0.85
N GLY A 93 25.34 -15.69 -0.35
CA GLY A 93 25.51 -16.39 -1.63
C GLY A 93 24.32 -17.31 -2.00
N SER A 94 23.20 -17.22 -1.28
CA SER A 94 22.00 -18.00 -1.59
C SER A 94 21.32 -17.45 -2.83
N THR A 95 21.35 -18.20 -3.93
CA THR A 95 20.69 -17.87 -5.20
C THR A 95 19.29 -18.46 -5.32
N ALA A 96 18.67 -18.86 -4.20
CA ALA A 96 17.35 -19.45 -4.23
C ALA A 96 16.36 -18.50 -4.95
N ALA A 97 15.87 -18.95 -6.11
CA ALA A 97 14.84 -18.25 -6.87
C ALA A 97 13.56 -18.13 -6.05
N PHE A 98 12.72 -17.16 -6.41
CA PHE A 98 11.38 -17.08 -5.89
C PHE A 98 10.61 -18.38 -6.18
N SER A 99 9.95 -18.92 -5.17
CA SER A 99 9.06 -20.06 -5.30
C SER A 99 7.79 -19.79 -4.49
N ILE A 100 6.66 -20.28 -4.98
CA ILE A 100 5.39 -20.20 -4.25
C ILE A 100 5.42 -21.05 -3.01
N ARG A 101 6.09 -22.21 -3.08
CA ARG A 101 6.25 -23.13 -1.95
C ARG A 101 7.73 -23.29 -1.60
N ASN A 102 8.02 -23.50 -0.33
CA ASN A 102 9.32 -23.92 0.16
C ASN A 102 9.52 -25.43 -0.02
N ALA A 103 10.71 -25.90 0.36
CA ALA A 103 11.07 -27.31 0.27
C ALA A 103 10.12 -28.24 1.05
N ASP A 104 9.52 -27.72 2.12
CA ASP A 104 8.58 -28.45 2.98
C ASP A 104 7.15 -28.47 2.44
N GLY A 105 6.89 -27.81 1.29
CA GLY A 105 5.59 -27.74 0.64
C GLY A 105 4.68 -26.60 1.14
N ASP A 106 5.11 -25.83 2.14
CA ASP A 106 4.41 -24.66 2.66
C ASP A 106 4.54 -23.45 1.73
N PHE A 107 3.63 -22.50 1.85
CA PHE A 107 3.77 -21.24 1.13
C PHE A 107 5.03 -20.49 1.54
N SER A 108 5.76 -20.03 0.54
CA SER A 108 6.97 -19.26 0.81
C SER A 108 6.65 -17.91 1.47
N PRO A 109 7.54 -17.39 2.31
CA PRO A 109 7.36 -16.08 2.92
C PRO A 109 7.20 -14.95 1.88
N ASP A 110 7.85 -15.03 0.72
CA ASP A 110 7.71 -14.05 -0.34
C ASP A 110 6.30 -14.08 -0.95
N PHE A 111 5.76 -15.29 -1.21
CA PHE A 111 4.40 -15.44 -1.71
C PHE A 111 3.38 -14.84 -0.73
N MET A 112 3.44 -15.21 0.56
CA MET A 112 2.51 -14.72 1.56
C MET A 112 2.58 -13.20 1.71
N VAL A 113 3.78 -12.64 1.75
CA VAL A 113 3.96 -11.19 1.91
C VAL A 113 3.44 -10.42 0.71
N LEU A 114 3.71 -10.88 -0.52
CA LEU A 114 3.20 -10.23 -1.74
C LEU A 114 1.66 -10.29 -1.81
N ILE A 115 1.06 -11.41 -1.41
CA ILE A 115 -0.41 -11.51 -1.32
C ILE A 115 -0.96 -10.50 -0.32
N VAL A 116 -0.38 -10.39 0.88
CA VAL A 116 -0.84 -9.47 1.92
C VAL A 116 -0.68 -8.01 1.51
N LEU A 117 0.49 -7.62 0.95
CA LEU A 117 0.72 -6.27 0.47
C LEU A 117 -0.24 -5.92 -0.69
N GLY A 118 -0.44 -6.84 -1.62
CA GLY A 118 -1.39 -6.67 -2.72
C GLY A 118 -2.83 -6.53 -2.24
N ILE A 119 -3.27 -7.28 -1.21
CA ILE A 119 -4.60 -7.11 -0.60
C ILE A 119 -4.72 -5.72 0.05
N GLY A 120 -3.68 -5.27 0.76
CA GLY A 120 -3.64 -3.95 1.38
C GLY A 120 -3.81 -2.84 0.35
N ASN A 121 -3.00 -2.84 -0.70
CA ASN A 121 -3.08 -1.89 -1.79
C ASN A 121 -4.43 -1.98 -2.55
N CYS A 122 -4.90 -3.19 -2.87
CA CYS A 122 -6.19 -3.42 -3.54
C CYS A 122 -7.35 -2.83 -2.76
N SER A 123 -7.41 -3.08 -1.45
CA SER A 123 -8.48 -2.59 -0.59
C SER A 123 -8.53 -1.06 -0.58
N GLN A 124 -7.37 -0.41 -0.51
CA GLN A 124 -7.28 1.06 -0.56
C GLN A 124 -7.70 1.59 -1.94
N ALA A 125 -7.22 1.00 -3.03
CA ALA A 125 -7.61 1.40 -4.38
C ALA A 125 -9.13 1.29 -4.61
N VAL A 126 -9.73 0.16 -4.24
CA VAL A 126 -11.17 -0.10 -4.40
C VAL A 126 -11.99 0.85 -3.54
N LEU A 127 -11.63 1.04 -2.27
CA LEU A 127 -12.34 1.94 -1.37
C LEU A 127 -12.24 3.39 -1.84
N ASN A 128 -11.06 3.86 -2.23
CA ASN A 128 -10.88 5.22 -2.75
C ASN A 128 -11.72 5.45 -4.02
N PHE A 129 -11.71 4.49 -4.93
CA PHE A 129 -12.47 4.60 -6.18
C PHE A 129 -13.99 4.57 -5.97
N THR A 130 -14.49 3.67 -5.13
CA THR A 130 -15.93 3.50 -4.92
C THR A 130 -16.51 4.56 -4.01
N ARG A 131 -15.84 4.85 -2.88
CA ARG A 131 -16.32 5.79 -1.88
C ARG A 131 -16.26 7.24 -2.34
N SER A 132 -15.26 7.63 -3.12
CA SER A 132 -15.19 8.96 -3.70
C SER A 132 -16.33 9.28 -4.66
N ARG A 133 -17.01 8.27 -5.20
CA ARG A 133 -18.18 8.42 -6.07
C ARG A 133 -19.51 8.43 -5.31
N SER A 134 -19.52 7.80 -4.14
CA SER A 134 -20.75 7.60 -3.35
C SER A 134 -20.85 8.51 -2.13
N SER A 135 -19.81 9.28 -1.79
CA SER A 135 -19.77 10.11 -0.59
C SER A 135 -18.91 11.35 -0.82
N ASP A 136 -19.52 12.52 -0.75
CA ASP A 136 -18.86 13.83 -0.74
C ASP A 136 -18.02 14.08 0.54
N ARG A 137 -18.21 13.23 1.55
CA ARG A 137 -17.47 13.26 2.83
C ARG A 137 -16.27 12.34 2.86
N TRP A 138 -15.97 11.63 1.76
CA TRP A 138 -14.84 10.72 1.70
C TRP A 138 -13.51 11.48 1.84
N ILE A 139 -12.64 10.99 2.72
CA ILE A 139 -11.43 11.69 3.17
C ILE A 139 -10.15 11.26 2.47
N MET A 140 -10.17 10.13 1.74
CA MET A 140 -8.97 9.42 1.31
C MET A 140 -8.72 9.44 -0.20
N GLY A 141 -9.32 10.38 -0.94
CA GLY A 141 -9.05 10.47 -2.36
C GLY A 141 -10.23 10.97 -3.17
N LYS A 142 -9.98 11.21 -4.45
CA LYS A 142 -10.94 11.80 -5.41
C LYS A 142 -11.29 10.86 -6.57
N GLY A 143 -11.26 9.56 -6.35
CA GLY A 143 -11.50 8.57 -7.39
C GLY A 143 -10.20 8.13 -8.06
N LEU A 144 -10.01 8.42 -9.34
CA LEU A 144 -8.79 8.12 -10.08
C LEU A 144 -7.70 9.18 -9.86
N ASP A 145 -7.31 9.37 -8.63
CA ASP A 145 -6.15 10.19 -8.29
C ASP A 145 -4.87 9.35 -8.19
N ARG A 146 -3.74 10.03 -7.93
CA ARG A 146 -2.43 9.38 -7.86
C ARG A 146 -2.34 8.30 -6.77
N ILE A 147 -3.08 8.43 -5.66
CA ILE A 147 -3.07 7.45 -4.58
C ILE A 147 -3.75 6.18 -5.07
N THR A 148 -4.98 6.29 -5.55
CA THR A 148 -5.74 5.17 -6.11
C THR A 148 -4.99 4.45 -7.24
N VAL A 149 -4.34 5.24 -8.13
CA VAL A 149 -3.56 4.67 -9.23
C VAL A 149 -2.33 3.92 -8.72
N LEU A 150 -1.59 4.48 -7.76
CA LEU A 150 -0.41 3.81 -7.19
C LEU A 150 -0.78 2.56 -6.41
N ASP A 151 -1.84 2.60 -5.61
CA ASP A 151 -2.37 1.42 -4.92
C ASP A 151 -2.75 0.32 -5.93
N ALA A 152 -3.42 0.67 -7.03
CA ALA A 152 -3.77 -0.27 -8.08
C ALA A 152 -2.53 -0.85 -8.78
N VAL A 153 -1.52 -0.02 -9.07
CA VAL A 153 -0.25 -0.47 -9.66
C VAL A 153 0.48 -1.43 -8.74
N PHE A 154 0.64 -1.08 -7.46
CA PHE A 154 1.25 -1.99 -6.49
C PHE A 154 0.47 -3.29 -6.34
N THR A 155 -0.87 -3.25 -6.32
CA THR A 155 -1.71 -4.46 -6.31
C THR A 155 -1.35 -5.39 -7.47
N VAL A 156 -1.31 -4.85 -8.69
CA VAL A 156 -1.00 -5.65 -9.89
C VAL A 156 0.42 -6.21 -9.83
N LEU A 157 1.40 -5.40 -9.43
CA LEU A 157 2.80 -5.83 -9.36
C LEU A 157 3.03 -6.88 -8.27
N ASP A 158 2.43 -6.70 -7.09
CA ASP A 158 2.55 -7.64 -5.98
C ASP A 158 1.95 -9.01 -6.35
N TRP A 159 0.75 -9.02 -6.91
CA TRP A 159 0.10 -10.29 -7.31
C TRP A 159 0.72 -10.90 -8.56
N ALA A 160 1.13 -10.08 -9.53
CA ALA A 160 1.86 -10.60 -10.68
C ALA A 160 3.19 -11.24 -10.27
N ALA A 161 3.90 -10.65 -9.30
CA ALA A 161 5.11 -11.25 -8.74
C ALA A 161 4.80 -12.52 -7.93
N ALA A 162 3.73 -12.52 -7.12
CA ALA A 162 3.30 -13.69 -6.35
C ALA A 162 2.96 -14.89 -7.23
N PHE A 163 2.24 -14.65 -8.33
CA PHE A 163 1.78 -15.72 -9.24
C PHE A 163 2.68 -15.92 -10.46
N GLY A 164 3.58 -14.99 -10.75
CA GLY A 164 4.49 -15.04 -11.90
C GLY A 164 5.61 -16.10 -11.79
N GLY A 165 5.66 -16.82 -10.67
CA GLY A 165 6.52 -18.00 -10.47
C GLY A 165 5.82 -19.32 -10.85
N LEU A 166 4.59 -19.27 -11.38
CA LEU A 166 3.88 -20.39 -11.98
C LEU A 166 4.32 -20.50 -13.44
#